data_4cc10eb0be7127a8bd9afe2e99d22821
#
_entry.id   4cc10eb0be7127a8bd9afe2e99d22821
#
_cell.length_a   1.000
_cell.length_b   1.000
_cell.length_c   1.000
_cell.angle_alpha   90.00
_cell.angle_beta   90.00
_cell.angle_gamma   90.00
#
_symmetry.space_group_name_H-M   'P 1'
#
loop_
_entity.id
_entity.type
_entity.pdbx_description
1 polymer ?
#
loop_
_entity_poly.entity_id
_entity_poly.type
_entity_poly.pdbx_seq_one_letter_code
_entity_poly.pdbx_strand_id
1 'polypeptide(L)'
;MALDFQNTQIAFASKRSNDLRQSALLFRLMANPKLVALSQQLTRIAFWLHLPVNGLIKSTVFKQFCGGESVISSIPAARVLWQQGVGAILDYSVEGQASEMAFEASANTIMETIQLASVEEGVPLSVFKMTGLASADLLCKVSSQEALNAKEIQQWQAVKQRVNRITQLAEDLDVPLMVDAEESWIQDAIDQLVQEAMKAHNRNKVIIMNTIQCYRMGRVEYLKQALDHAAQNGIHYGAKLVRGAYMEKERKRAKSMGYPSPIQPDKAGSDKEFNDCTQVMLDAIGTAKEPGKAALVIASHNESSNALCVQSLEDRGWKPGQAPVWFAQLYGMSDHLSFNLAAAHHPVVKYLPFGPVKKVMPYLFRRAEENTSIKGQTGRELRLIQQELRRRSIDKS
;
A
#
# COMPACT_ATOMS: atom_id res chain seq x y z
N MET A 1 10.29 23.28 9.52
CA MET A 1 11.10 23.44 8.27
C MET A 1 10.12 23.42 7.11
N ALA A 2 10.25 24.30 6.12
CA ALA A 2 9.36 24.25 4.95
C ALA A 2 9.54 22.92 4.21
N LEU A 3 8.45 22.30 3.77
CA LEU A 3 8.46 21.03 3.07
C LEU A 3 9.10 21.21 1.68
N ASP A 4 10.22 20.53 1.43
CA ASP A 4 10.93 20.56 0.14
C ASP A 4 11.25 19.13 -0.33
N PHE A 5 10.50 18.64 -1.30
CA PHE A 5 10.69 17.31 -1.89
C PHE A 5 11.91 17.20 -2.81
N GLN A 6 12.64 18.30 -3.08
CA GLN A 6 13.88 18.29 -3.87
C GLN A 6 15.12 18.13 -2.99
N ASN A 7 14.98 18.13 -1.66
CA ASN A 7 16.11 17.96 -0.75
C ASN A 7 16.61 16.51 -0.76
N THR A 8 17.60 16.24 -1.61
CA THR A 8 18.20 14.91 -1.78
C THR A 8 19.09 14.52 -0.59
N GLN A 9 19.62 15.48 0.14
CA GLN A 9 20.45 15.23 1.33
C GLN A 9 19.63 14.53 2.42
N ILE A 10 18.43 15.02 2.70
CA ILE A 10 17.47 14.38 3.63
C ILE A 10 16.99 13.05 3.04
N ALA A 11 16.56 13.07 1.78
CA ALA A 11 15.98 11.91 1.11
C ALA A 11 16.87 10.66 1.13
N PHE A 12 18.18 10.83 1.05
CA PHE A 12 19.14 9.72 0.94
C PHE A 12 20.16 9.67 2.07
N ALA A 13 19.90 10.33 3.20
CA ALA A 13 20.83 10.40 4.33
C ALA A 13 21.30 9.03 4.83
N SER A 14 20.36 8.06 4.91
CA SER A 14 20.63 6.70 5.38
C SER A 14 21.34 5.79 4.37
N LYS A 15 21.38 6.17 3.08
CA LYS A 15 21.96 5.34 2.01
C LYS A 15 23.42 5.65 1.78
N ARG A 16 24.25 4.61 1.67
CA ARG A 16 25.65 4.76 1.22
C ARG A 16 25.71 5.05 -0.27
N SER A 17 26.78 5.71 -0.73
CA SER A 17 26.95 6.01 -2.17
C SER A 17 26.95 4.76 -3.06
N ASN A 18 27.43 3.62 -2.56
CA ASN A 18 27.37 2.37 -3.30
C ASN A 18 25.93 1.82 -3.44
N ASP A 19 25.10 1.94 -2.40
CA ASP A 19 23.69 1.54 -2.46
C ASP A 19 22.93 2.43 -3.45
N LEU A 20 23.22 3.73 -3.48
CA LEU A 20 22.65 4.66 -4.45
C LEU A 20 23.07 4.32 -5.89
N ARG A 21 24.34 3.93 -6.14
CA ARG A 21 24.80 3.47 -7.46
C ARG A 21 24.07 2.20 -7.90
N GLN A 22 23.88 1.24 -7.00
CA GLN A 22 23.13 0.01 -7.29
C GLN A 22 21.66 0.33 -7.61
N SER A 23 21.01 1.19 -6.81
CA SER A 23 19.64 1.63 -7.08
C SER A 23 19.55 2.37 -8.42
N ALA A 24 20.51 3.27 -8.75
CA ALA A 24 20.55 3.96 -10.03
C ALA A 24 20.67 3.01 -11.22
N LEU A 25 21.51 1.98 -11.10
CA LEU A 25 21.63 0.94 -12.14
C LEU A 25 20.32 0.18 -12.32
N LEU A 26 19.71 -0.25 -11.20
CA LEU A 26 18.43 -0.97 -11.23
C LEU A 26 17.32 -0.13 -11.88
N PHE A 27 17.14 1.13 -11.46
CA PHE A 27 16.15 2.03 -12.06
C PHE A 27 16.42 2.30 -13.55
N ARG A 28 17.69 2.39 -13.96
CA ARG A 28 18.05 2.52 -15.39
C ARG A 28 17.65 1.28 -16.21
N LEU A 29 17.85 0.08 -15.67
CA LEU A 29 17.42 -1.16 -16.32
C LEU A 29 15.90 -1.25 -16.38
N MET A 30 15.20 -0.89 -15.28
CA MET A 30 13.74 -0.87 -15.20
C MET A 30 13.09 0.21 -16.07
N ALA A 31 13.82 1.24 -16.49
CA ALA A 31 13.31 2.25 -17.42
C ALA A 31 13.07 1.71 -18.84
N ASN A 32 13.58 0.52 -19.18
CA ASN A 32 13.43 -0.08 -20.50
C ASN A 32 12.39 -1.22 -20.48
N PRO A 33 11.19 -1.02 -21.07
CA PRO A 33 10.11 -2.03 -21.06
C PRO A 33 10.52 -3.37 -21.68
N LYS A 34 11.36 -3.35 -22.71
CA LYS A 34 11.83 -4.57 -23.38
C LYS A 34 12.76 -5.39 -22.47
N LEU A 35 13.64 -4.72 -21.72
CA LEU A 35 14.50 -5.40 -20.75
C LEU A 35 13.70 -5.97 -19.59
N VAL A 36 12.68 -5.26 -19.11
CA VAL A 36 11.78 -5.75 -18.07
C VAL A 36 11.02 -6.99 -18.56
N ALA A 37 10.41 -6.94 -19.73
CA ALA A 37 9.69 -8.10 -20.29
C ALA A 37 10.60 -9.31 -20.48
N LEU A 38 11.81 -9.11 -21.02
CA LEU A 38 12.80 -10.17 -21.20
C LEU A 38 13.23 -10.77 -19.85
N SER A 39 13.51 -9.92 -18.84
CA SER A 39 13.92 -10.38 -17.50
C SER A 39 12.82 -11.21 -16.83
N GLN A 40 11.55 -10.83 -17.00
CA GLN A 40 10.41 -11.60 -16.48
C GLN A 40 10.32 -12.98 -17.15
N GLN A 41 10.47 -13.07 -18.48
CA GLN A 41 10.46 -14.34 -19.20
C GLN A 41 11.62 -15.23 -18.76
N LEU A 42 12.84 -14.69 -18.71
CA LEU A 42 14.02 -15.43 -18.25
C LEU A 42 13.86 -15.92 -16.81
N THR A 43 13.30 -15.13 -15.94
CA THR A 43 13.04 -15.51 -14.54
C THR A 43 12.04 -16.67 -14.47
N ARG A 44 10.95 -16.62 -15.26
CA ARG A 44 9.97 -17.72 -15.32
C ARG A 44 10.61 -19.02 -15.83
N ILE A 45 11.41 -18.94 -16.88
CA ILE A 45 12.14 -20.09 -17.42
C ILE A 45 13.14 -20.65 -16.39
N ALA A 46 13.89 -19.76 -15.71
CA ALA A 46 14.84 -20.18 -14.70
C ALA A 46 14.15 -20.91 -13.52
N PHE A 47 12.99 -20.44 -13.07
CA PHE A 47 12.21 -21.13 -12.04
C PHE A 47 11.63 -22.45 -12.53
N TRP A 48 11.21 -22.53 -13.79
CA TRP A 48 10.72 -23.77 -14.40
C TRP A 48 11.84 -24.83 -14.51
N LEU A 49 13.05 -24.38 -14.89
CA LEU A 49 14.25 -25.22 -14.93
C LEU A 49 14.90 -25.47 -13.55
N HIS A 50 14.30 -24.98 -12.45
CA HIS A 50 14.82 -25.07 -11.09
C HIS A 50 16.26 -24.51 -10.92
N LEU A 51 16.64 -23.51 -11.73
CA LEU A 51 17.96 -22.89 -11.64
C LEU A 51 18.10 -22.07 -10.33
N PRO A 52 19.29 -22.02 -9.71
CA PRO A 52 19.52 -21.36 -8.42
C PRO A 52 19.61 -19.82 -8.54
N VAL A 53 18.56 -19.17 -9.10
CA VAL A 53 18.53 -17.72 -9.33
C VAL A 53 18.10 -16.90 -8.09
N ASN A 54 17.67 -17.56 -7.02
CA ASN A 54 17.17 -16.87 -5.80
C ASN A 54 18.21 -15.91 -5.21
N GLY A 55 19.50 -16.29 -5.18
CA GLY A 55 20.57 -15.43 -4.66
C GLY A 55 20.73 -14.13 -5.44
N LEU A 56 20.66 -14.21 -6.78
CA LEU A 56 20.73 -13.03 -7.65
C LEU A 56 19.53 -12.11 -7.46
N ILE A 57 18.32 -12.67 -7.39
CA ILE A 57 17.09 -11.91 -7.15
C ILE A 57 17.16 -11.24 -5.79
N LYS A 58 17.59 -11.96 -4.73
CA LYS A 58 17.73 -11.42 -3.36
C LYS A 58 18.69 -10.24 -3.29
N SER A 59 19.85 -10.35 -3.94
CA SER A 59 20.87 -9.30 -3.90
C SER A 59 20.55 -8.08 -4.76
N THR A 60 19.52 -8.14 -5.59
CA THR A 60 19.14 -7.10 -6.56
C THR A 60 17.75 -6.55 -6.27
N VAL A 61 16.76 -6.95 -7.07
CA VAL A 61 15.39 -6.41 -7.05
C VAL A 61 14.67 -6.66 -5.73
N PHE A 62 14.91 -7.82 -5.09
CA PHE A 62 14.31 -8.14 -3.81
C PHE A 62 14.85 -7.21 -2.71
N LYS A 63 16.17 -7.02 -2.61
CA LYS A 63 16.79 -6.09 -1.66
C LYS A 63 16.28 -4.66 -1.81
N GLN A 64 15.95 -4.24 -3.04
CA GLN A 64 15.46 -2.88 -3.32
C GLN A 64 14.02 -2.68 -2.84
N PHE A 65 13.14 -3.69 -2.97
CA PHE A 65 11.69 -3.52 -2.82
C PHE A 65 11.05 -4.36 -1.71
N CYS A 66 11.78 -5.26 -1.06
CA CYS A 66 11.28 -6.14 0.00
C CYS A 66 12.11 -6.01 1.27
N GLY A 67 11.45 -6.16 2.42
CA GLY A 67 12.10 -6.12 3.74
C GLY A 67 12.80 -7.42 4.11
N GLY A 68 12.21 -8.57 3.72
CA GLY A 68 12.69 -9.89 4.10
C GLY A 68 11.81 -11.01 3.58
N GLU A 69 12.16 -12.26 3.89
CA GLU A 69 11.36 -13.43 3.51
C GLU A 69 10.35 -13.86 4.59
N SER A 70 10.44 -13.29 5.79
CA SER A 70 9.56 -13.54 6.94
C SER A 70 9.37 -12.27 7.75
N VAL A 71 8.43 -12.27 8.68
CA VAL A 71 8.19 -11.17 9.64
C VAL A 71 9.51 -10.83 10.35
N ILE A 72 10.16 -11.81 10.97
CA ILE A 72 11.41 -11.62 11.72
C ILE A 72 12.53 -11.05 10.83
N SER A 73 12.72 -11.57 9.63
CA SER A 73 13.77 -11.09 8.73
C SER A 73 13.53 -9.69 8.17
N SER A 74 12.32 -9.13 8.33
CA SER A 74 11.96 -7.79 7.92
C SER A 74 12.18 -6.72 9.00
N ILE A 75 12.34 -7.12 10.26
CA ILE A 75 12.57 -6.21 11.41
C ILE A 75 13.79 -5.31 11.20
N PRO A 76 14.96 -5.78 10.73
CA PRO A 76 16.10 -4.89 10.52
C PRO A 76 15.82 -3.77 9.53
N ALA A 77 15.07 -4.04 8.45
CA ALA A 77 14.68 -3.02 7.47
C ALA A 77 13.70 -2.00 8.07
N ALA A 78 12.74 -2.45 8.87
CA ALA A 78 11.80 -1.58 9.58
C ALA A 78 12.53 -0.65 10.58
N ARG A 79 13.49 -1.19 11.34
CA ARG A 79 14.29 -0.41 12.30
C ARG A 79 15.18 0.65 11.62
N VAL A 80 15.76 0.34 10.46
CA VAL A 80 16.54 1.31 9.67
C VAL A 80 15.64 2.47 9.21
N LEU A 81 14.40 2.21 8.81
CA LEU A 81 13.43 3.24 8.46
C LEU A 81 13.06 4.09 9.69
N TRP A 82 12.80 3.43 10.82
CA TRP A 82 12.39 4.10 12.06
C TRP A 82 13.48 5.05 12.59
N GLN A 83 14.75 4.69 12.48
CA GLN A 83 15.87 5.58 12.81
C GLN A 83 15.88 6.89 12.00
N GLN A 84 15.14 6.94 10.89
CA GLN A 84 14.96 8.12 10.05
C GLN A 84 13.57 8.76 10.23
N GLY A 85 12.82 8.39 11.27
CA GLY A 85 11.47 8.88 11.53
C GLY A 85 10.40 8.33 10.59
N VAL A 86 10.67 7.24 9.87
CA VAL A 86 9.72 6.60 8.95
C VAL A 86 9.36 5.21 9.48
N GLY A 87 8.08 4.97 9.73
CA GLY A 87 7.60 3.64 10.11
C GLY A 87 7.54 2.68 8.93
N ALA A 88 7.28 1.42 9.23
CA ALA A 88 7.06 0.36 8.25
C ALA A 88 5.67 -0.25 8.41
N ILE A 89 5.05 -0.67 7.31
CA ILE A 89 3.88 -1.53 7.28
C ILE A 89 4.31 -2.84 6.64
N LEU A 90 4.32 -3.92 7.40
CA LEU A 90 4.69 -5.23 6.87
C LEU A 90 3.54 -5.79 6.03
N ASP A 91 3.75 -5.93 4.72
CA ASP A 91 2.79 -6.50 3.78
C ASP A 91 3.21 -7.92 3.39
N TYR A 92 2.42 -8.91 3.80
CA TYR A 92 2.62 -10.29 3.34
C TYR A 92 2.19 -10.42 1.89
N SER A 93 3.11 -10.11 0.99
CA SER A 93 2.87 -10.01 -0.46
C SER A 93 2.88 -11.37 -1.17
N VAL A 94 2.24 -12.37 -0.58
CA VAL A 94 2.05 -13.70 -1.20
C VAL A 94 0.70 -13.76 -1.88
N GLU A 95 0.69 -13.97 -3.19
CA GLU A 95 -0.50 -13.98 -4.04
C GLU A 95 -0.80 -15.38 -4.60
N GLY A 96 -2.05 -15.59 -5.07
CA GLY A 96 -2.44 -16.80 -5.76
C GLY A 96 -2.58 -18.03 -4.86
N GLN A 97 -2.95 -17.83 -3.60
CA GLN A 97 -3.29 -18.94 -2.71
C GLN A 97 -4.57 -19.64 -3.22
N ALA A 98 -4.61 -20.97 -3.11
CA ALA A 98 -5.69 -21.76 -3.70
C ALA A 98 -6.24 -22.87 -2.76
N SER A 99 -5.80 -22.92 -1.52
CA SER A 99 -6.25 -23.94 -0.56
C SER A 99 -6.56 -23.36 0.81
N GLU A 100 -7.50 -23.99 1.52
CA GLU A 100 -7.87 -23.60 2.88
C GLU A 100 -6.66 -23.58 3.83
N MET A 101 -5.77 -24.57 3.70
CA MET A 101 -4.53 -24.61 4.49
C MET A 101 -3.61 -23.40 4.21
N ALA A 102 -3.54 -22.97 2.94
CA ALA A 102 -2.75 -21.80 2.57
C ALA A 102 -3.38 -20.49 3.06
N PHE A 103 -4.72 -20.39 3.05
CA PHE A 103 -5.44 -19.23 3.62
C PHE A 103 -5.26 -19.14 5.13
N GLU A 104 -5.31 -20.27 5.86
CA GLU A 104 -5.01 -20.30 7.30
C GLU A 104 -3.56 -19.91 7.61
N ALA A 105 -2.59 -20.39 6.83
CA ALA A 105 -1.20 -20.00 6.97
C ALA A 105 -1.01 -18.48 6.74
N SER A 106 -1.70 -17.92 5.75
CA SER A 106 -1.69 -16.47 5.51
C SER A 106 -2.32 -15.69 6.67
N ALA A 107 -3.47 -16.16 7.20
CA ALA A 107 -4.10 -15.54 8.36
C ALA A 107 -3.17 -15.52 9.58
N ASN A 108 -2.48 -16.63 9.86
CA ASN A 108 -1.51 -16.70 10.95
C ASN A 108 -0.34 -15.72 10.74
N THR A 109 0.21 -15.64 9.51
CA THR A 109 1.28 -14.69 9.20
C THR A 109 0.82 -13.23 9.36
N ILE A 110 -0.43 -12.90 8.96
CA ILE A 110 -1.02 -11.57 9.19
C ILE A 110 -1.14 -11.29 10.70
N MET A 111 -1.60 -12.24 11.49
CA MET A 111 -1.66 -12.09 12.95
C MET A 111 -0.27 -11.89 13.57
N GLU A 112 0.77 -12.57 13.08
CA GLU A 112 2.16 -12.31 13.47
C GLU A 112 2.60 -10.87 13.16
N THR A 113 2.17 -10.27 12.03
CA THR A 113 2.49 -8.86 11.74
C THR A 113 1.78 -7.90 12.70
N ILE A 114 0.56 -8.20 13.12
CA ILE A 114 -0.19 -7.40 14.12
C ILE A 114 0.48 -7.51 15.49
N GLN A 115 0.87 -8.72 15.91
CA GLN A 115 1.60 -8.94 17.16
C GLN A 115 2.95 -8.20 17.16
N LEU A 116 3.69 -8.21 16.04
CA LEU A 116 4.90 -7.42 15.92
C LEU A 116 4.61 -5.92 16.04
N ALA A 117 3.57 -5.43 15.36
CA ALA A 117 3.20 -4.02 15.37
C ALA A 117 2.83 -3.51 16.79
N SER A 118 2.31 -4.39 17.67
CA SER A 118 1.99 -4.02 19.06
C SER A 118 3.21 -3.82 19.96
N VAL A 119 4.40 -4.30 19.55
CA VAL A 119 5.62 -4.24 20.38
C VAL A 119 6.80 -3.54 19.69
N GLU A 120 6.74 -3.32 18.39
CA GLU A 120 7.82 -2.69 17.60
C GLU A 120 7.38 -1.30 17.14
N GLU A 121 7.85 -0.24 17.79
CA GLU A 121 7.50 1.16 17.49
C GLU A 121 7.67 1.53 16.02
N GLY A 122 8.65 0.90 15.34
CA GLY A 122 8.90 1.10 13.92
C GLY A 122 7.84 0.49 13.00
N VAL A 123 6.79 -0.18 13.54
CA VAL A 123 5.71 -0.82 12.76
C VAL A 123 4.35 -0.36 13.30
N PRO A 124 3.96 0.90 13.07
CA PRO A 124 2.78 1.49 13.72
C PRO A 124 1.43 1.04 13.15
N LEU A 125 1.41 0.38 12.00
CA LEU A 125 0.21 -0.04 11.26
C LEU A 125 0.41 -1.44 10.70
N SER A 126 -0.69 -2.19 10.54
CA SER A 126 -0.68 -3.48 9.85
C SER A 126 -1.61 -3.48 8.62
N VAL A 127 -1.49 -4.50 7.76
CA VAL A 127 -2.26 -4.60 6.51
C VAL A 127 -2.43 -6.04 6.06
N PHE A 128 -3.51 -6.28 5.31
CA PHE A 128 -3.67 -7.54 4.58
C PHE A 128 -4.49 -7.38 3.30
N LYS A 129 -4.39 -8.39 2.41
CA LYS A 129 -5.20 -8.55 1.20
C LYS A 129 -6.20 -9.68 1.39
N MET A 130 -7.44 -9.47 0.94
CA MET A 130 -8.50 -10.46 1.09
C MET A 130 -8.22 -11.73 0.27
N THR A 131 -7.56 -11.62 -0.89
CA THR A 131 -7.15 -12.80 -1.68
C THR A 131 -6.04 -13.64 -1.02
N GLY A 132 -5.43 -13.18 0.05
CA GLY A 132 -4.63 -14.00 0.96
C GLY A 132 -5.45 -14.90 1.87
N LEU A 133 -6.75 -14.62 2.05
CA LEU A 133 -7.66 -15.31 2.98
C LEU A 133 -8.81 -16.05 2.29
N ALA A 134 -9.06 -15.77 1.00
CA ALA A 134 -10.16 -16.30 0.19
C ALA A 134 -9.76 -16.45 -1.27
N SER A 135 -10.42 -17.38 -1.98
CA SER A 135 -10.24 -17.46 -3.43
C SER A 135 -10.93 -16.30 -4.14
N ALA A 136 -10.31 -15.80 -5.21
CA ALA A 136 -10.89 -14.73 -6.02
C ALA A 136 -12.24 -15.12 -6.64
N ASP A 137 -12.44 -16.40 -6.99
CA ASP A 137 -13.70 -16.89 -7.55
C ASP A 137 -14.84 -16.81 -6.53
N LEU A 138 -14.59 -17.17 -5.25
CA LEU A 138 -15.59 -17.06 -4.19
C LEU A 138 -15.94 -15.59 -3.93
N LEU A 139 -14.93 -14.71 -3.83
CA LEU A 139 -15.13 -13.28 -3.66
C LEU A 139 -15.92 -12.67 -4.84
N CYS A 140 -15.65 -13.12 -6.07
CA CYS A 140 -16.37 -12.68 -7.25
C CYS A 140 -17.85 -13.07 -7.20
N LYS A 141 -18.17 -14.32 -6.83
CA LYS A 141 -19.57 -14.77 -6.67
C LYS A 141 -20.31 -14.00 -5.59
N VAL A 142 -19.66 -13.77 -4.46
CA VAL A 142 -20.26 -12.96 -3.37
C VAL A 142 -20.48 -11.52 -3.84
N SER A 143 -19.52 -10.91 -4.52
CA SER A 143 -19.63 -9.55 -5.06
C SER A 143 -20.76 -9.42 -6.10
N SER A 144 -20.95 -10.44 -6.94
CA SER A 144 -22.04 -10.49 -7.94
C SER A 144 -23.38 -11.00 -7.38
N GLN A 145 -23.44 -11.29 -6.09
CA GLN A 145 -24.63 -11.83 -5.38
C GLN A 145 -25.15 -13.14 -6.00
N GLU A 146 -24.25 -13.93 -6.60
CA GLU A 146 -24.58 -15.26 -7.12
C GLU A 146 -24.88 -16.23 -5.98
N ALA A 147 -25.80 -17.20 -6.24
CA ALA A 147 -26.12 -18.25 -5.27
C ALA A 147 -24.88 -19.14 -5.02
N LEU A 148 -24.52 -19.30 -3.76
CA LEU A 148 -23.42 -20.16 -3.34
C LEU A 148 -23.94 -21.58 -3.10
N ASN A 149 -23.20 -22.59 -3.55
CA ASN A 149 -23.46 -23.97 -3.19
C ASN A 149 -23.03 -24.27 -1.72
N ALA A 150 -23.38 -25.45 -1.21
CA ALA A 150 -23.11 -25.82 0.19
C ALA A 150 -21.61 -25.73 0.58
N LYS A 151 -20.70 -26.11 -0.34
CA LYS A 151 -19.25 -26.00 -0.12
C LYS A 151 -18.79 -24.55 -0.10
N GLU A 152 -19.28 -23.72 -1.00
CA GLU A 152 -18.96 -22.28 -1.08
C GLU A 152 -19.50 -21.53 0.14
N ILE A 153 -20.68 -21.90 0.66
CA ILE A 153 -21.20 -21.35 1.92
C ILE A 153 -20.24 -21.66 3.08
N GLN A 154 -19.77 -22.91 3.19
CA GLN A 154 -18.78 -23.28 4.21
C GLN A 154 -17.46 -22.49 4.06
N GLN A 155 -16.96 -22.34 2.85
CA GLN A 155 -15.77 -21.55 2.55
C GLN A 155 -15.97 -20.08 2.91
N TRP A 156 -17.14 -19.50 2.60
CA TRP A 156 -17.44 -18.10 2.96
C TRP A 156 -17.52 -17.90 4.48
N GLN A 157 -18.06 -18.84 5.22
CA GLN A 157 -18.04 -18.81 6.69
C GLN A 157 -16.59 -18.88 7.23
N ALA A 158 -15.73 -19.72 6.64
CA ALA A 158 -14.33 -19.78 7.02
C ALA A 158 -13.59 -18.45 6.74
N VAL A 159 -13.89 -17.77 5.63
CA VAL A 159 -13.36 -16.42 5.33
C VAL A 159 -13.78 -15.44 6.43
N LYS A 160 -15.06 -15.37 6.78
CA LYS A 160 -15.57 -14.50 7.84
C LYS A 160 -14.88 -14.79 9.19
N GLN A 161 -14.69 -16.05 9.55
CA GLN A 161 -13.99 -16.44 10.77
C GLN A 161 -12.52 -15.98 10.79
N ARG A 162 -11.79 -16.10 9.66
CA ARG A 162 -10.41 -15.59 9.54
C ARG A 162 -10.37 -14.08 9.72
N VAL A 163 -11.23 -13.36 9.00
CA VAL A 163 -11.32 -11.90 9.10
C VAL A 163 -11.63 -11.48 10.55
N ASN A 164 -12.61 -12.10 11.20
CA ASN A 164 -12.96 -11.78 12.57
C ASN A 164 -11.80 -12.01 13.55
N ARG A 165 -11.05 -13.12 13.41
CA ARG A 165 -9.87 -13.38 14.27
C ARG A 165 -8.79 -12.32 14.08
N ILE A 166 -8.53 -11.91 12.83
CA ILE A 166 -7.51 -10.91 12.51
C ILE A 166 -7.94 -9.53 13.03
N THR A 167 -9.19 -9.13 12.83
CA THR A 167 -9.68 -7.80 13.22
C THR A 167 -9.87 -7.70 14.74
N GLN A 168 -10.29 -8.78 15.41
CA GLN A 168 -10.34 -8.84 16.87
C GLN A 168 -8.94 -8.70 17.48
N LEU A 169 -7.93 -9.43 16.95
CA LEU A 169 -6.56 -9.29 17.44
C LEU A 169 -6.01 -7.87 17.26
N ALA A 170 -6.37 -7.20 16.16
CA ALA A 170 -5.98 -5.82 15.92
C ALA A 170 -6.59 -4.85 16.97
N GLU A 171 -7.85 -5.05 17.34
CA GLU A 171 -8.50 -4.29 18.42
C GLU A 171 -7.89 -4.60 19.79
N ASP A 172 -7.73 -5.89 20.14
CA ASP A 172 -7.16 -6.34 21.42
C ASP A 172 -5.76 -5.78 21.67
N LEU A 173 -4.95 -5.68 20.62
CA LEU A 173 -3.58 -5.16 20.66
C LEU A 173 -3.46 -3.66 20.33
N ASP A 174 -4.56 -3.01 20.05
CA ASP A 174 -4.62 -1.60 19.71
C ASP A 174 -3.81 -1.20 18.46
N VAL A 175 -3.75 -2.07 17.46
CA VAL A 175 -3.00 -1.89 16.22
C VAL A 175 -3.95 -1.52 15.08
N PRO A 176 -3.81 -0.31 14.48
CA PRO A 176 -4.60 0.03 13.30
C PRO A 176 -4.30 -0.91 12.13
N LEU A 177 -5.35 -1.45 11.52
CA LEU A 177 -5.29 -2.47 10.49
C LEU A 177 -5.97 -1.99 9.20
N MET A 178 -5.25 -2.00 8.10
CA MET A 178 -5.79 -1.68 6.78
C MET A 178 -6.15 -2.94 6.01
N VAL A 179 -7.26 -2.90 5.28
CA VAL A 179 -7.61 -3.92 4.29
C VAL A 179 -7.36 -3.36 2.90
N ASP A 180 -6.47 -3.98 2.13
CA ASP A 180 -6.16 -3.56 0.77
C ASP A 180 -7.34 -3.80 -0.17
N ALA A 181 -7.61 -2.82 -1.03
CA ALA A 181 -8.54 -2.98 -2.13
C ALA A 181 -7.88 -3.75 -3.28
N GLU A 182 -8.67 -4.56 -3.96
CA GLU A 182 -8.20 -5.40 -5.05
C GLU A 182 -9.03 -5.14 -6.32
N GLU A 183 -9.24 -6.12 -7.18
CA GLU A 183 -9.96 -5.89 -8.44
C GLU A 183 -11.45 -5.58 -8.21
N SER A 184 -12.02 -4.74 -9.07
CA SER A 184 -13.38 -4.22 -8.90
C SER A 184 -14.45 -5.29 -8.78
N TRP A 185 -14.28 -6.43 -9.44
CA TRP A 185 -15.26 -7.52 -9.44
C TRP A 185 -15.25 -8.40 -8.19
N ILE A 186 -14.28 -8.19 -7.29
CA ILE A 186 -14.25 -8.83 -5.96
C ILE A 186 -14.37 -7.81 -4.83
N GLN A 187 -14.37 -6.50 -5.16
CA GLN A 187 -14.26 -5.42 -4.18
C GLN A 187 -15.51 -5.29 -3.30
N ASP A 188 -16.70 -5.56 -3.83
CA ASP A 188 -17.94 -5.41 -3.05
C ASP A 188 -18.00 -6.41 -1.88
N ALA A 189 -17.51 -7.65 -2.09
CA ALA A 189 -17.36 -8.63 -1.00
C ALA A 189 -16.31 -8.18 0.04
N ILE A 190 -15.22 -7.54 -0.40
CA ILE A 190 -14.20 -6.98 0.48
C ILE A 190 -14.79 -5.83 1.29
N ASP A 191 -15.44 -4.87 0.63
CA ASP A 191 -16.06 -3.72 1.27
C ASP A 191 -17.12 -4.13 2.32
N GLN A 192 -17.93 -5.18 2.02
CA GLN A 192 -18.88 -5.74 2.99
C GLN A 192 -18.17 -6.23 4.25
N LEU A 193 -17.13 -7.07 4.12
CA LEU A 193 -16.38 -7.59 5.27
C LEU A 193 -15.71 -6.49 6.07
N VAL A 194 -15.18 -5.47 5.41
CA VAL A 194 -14.55 -4.32 6.07
C VAL A 194 -15.58 -3.48 6.82
N GLN A 195 -16.77 -3.25 6.24
CA GLN A 195 -17.85 -2.52 6.91
C GLN A 195 -18.36 -3.28 8.15
N GLU A 196 -18.51 -4.63 8.05
CA GLU A 196 -18.85 -5.46 9.19
C GLU A 196 -17.80 -5.34 10.31
N ALA A 197 -16.50 -5.38 9.95
CA ALA A 197 -15.40 -5.22 10.89
C ALA A 197 -15.31 -3.81 11.50
N MET A 198 -15.49 -2.74 10.72
CA MET A 198 -15.54 -1.36 11.25
C MET A 198 -16.69 -1.19 12.24
N LYS A 199 -17.86 -1.75 11.95
CA LYS A 199 -19.02 -1.69 12.84
C LYS A 199 -18.76 -2.40 14.19
N ALA A 200 -17.96 -3.45 14.18
CA ALA A 200 -17.57 -4.17 15.39
C ALA A 200 -16.49 -3.41 16.19
N HIS A 201 -15.46 -2.92 15.54
CA HIS A 201 -14.19 -2.54 16.18
C HIS A 201 -13.89 -1.03 16.19
N ASN A 202 -14.59 -0.18 15.39
CA ASN A 202 -14.30 1.26 15.27
C ASN A 202 -15.22 2.13 16.16
N ARG A 203 -15.62 1.68 17.32
CA ARG A 203 -16.55 2.41 18.19
C ARG A 203 -15.91 3.60 18.93
N ASN A 204 -14.70 3.41 19.42
CA ASN A 204 -14.01 4.41 20.24
C ASN A 204 -12.94 5.18 19.44
N LYS A 205 -12.35 4.52 18.45
CA LYS A 205 -11.33 5.07 17.54
C LYS A 205 -11.27 4.23 16.26
N VAL A 206 -10.48 4.66 15.31
CA VAL A 206 -10.23 3.88 14.08
C VAL A 206 -9.22 2.79 14.38
N ILE A 207 -9.68 1.53 14.29
CA ILE A 207 -8.84 0.31 14.26
C ILE A 207 -8.81 -0.25 12.85
N ILE A 208 -9.95 -0.42 12.20
CA ILE A 208 -10.06 -1.00 10.86
C ILE A 208 -10.21 0.13 9.84
N MET A 209 -9.44 0.04 8.75
CA MET A 209 -9.46 1.01 7.65
C MET A 209 -9.74 0.31 6.32
N ASN A 210 -10.65 0.87 5.53
CA ASN A 210 -10.87 0.45 4.13
C ASN A 210 -9.86 1.12 3.18
N THR A 211 -9.64 0.54 2.01
CA THR A 211 -8.83 1.15 0.95
C THR A 211 -9.70 1.59 -0.22
N ILE A 212 -9.61 2.87 -0.59
CA ILE A 212 -10.36 3.50 -1.66
C ILE A 212 -9.46 3.70 -2.88
N GLN A 213 -9.85 3.11 -4.01
CA GLN A 213 -9.09 3.13 -5.27
C GLN A 213 -9.56 4.28 -6.16
N CYS A 214 -8.91 5.43 -6.07
CA CYS A 214 -9.31 6.68 -6.75
C CYS A 214 -9.08 6.67 -8.27
N TYR A 215 -8.50 5.61 -8.84
CA TYR A 215 -8.48 5.42 -10.30
C TYR A 215 -9.84 4.91 -10.82
N ARG A 216 -10.76 4.47 -9.93
CA ARG A 216 -12.16 4.13 -10.28
C ARG A 216 -13.01 5.37 -10.24
N MET A 217 -14.01 5.44 -11.13
CA MET A 217 -15.01 6.50 -11.14
C MET A 217 -15.95 6.40 -9.92
N GLY A 218 -16.47 7.54 -9.46
CA GLY A 218 -17.49 7.61 -8.42
C GLY A 218 -17.00 7.31 -6.99
N ARG A 219 -15.69 7.43 -6.72
CA ARG A 219 -15.17 7.13 -5.37
C ARG A 219 -15.45 8.24 -4.36
N VAL A 220 -15.54 9.47 -4.82
CA VAL A 220 -15.97 10.60 -3.97
C VAL A 220 -17.36 10.35 -3.39
N GLU A 221 -18.31 9.97 -4.24
CA GLU A 221 -19.69 9.70 -3.81
C GLU A 221 -19.77 8.46 -2.91
N TYR A 222 -19.09 7.37 -3.27
CA TYR A 222 -18.96 6.19 -2.42
C TYR A 222 -18.43 6.54 -1.03
N LEU A 223 -17.38 7.38 -0.96
CA LEU A 223 -16.74 7.76 0.30
C LEU A 223 -17.67 8.61 1.18
N LYS A 224 -18.44 9.53 0.59
CA LYS A 224 -19.46 10.32 1.30
C LYS A 224 -20.52 9.40 1.91
N GLN A 225 -21.07 8.48 1.11
CA GLN A 225 -22.07 7.52 1.58
C GLN A 225 -21.51 6.63 2.71
N ALA A 226 -20.25 6.19 2.61
CA ALA A 226 -19.59 5.42 3.65
C ALA A 226 -19.39 6.20 4.95
N LEU A 227 -19.05 7.48 4.87
CA LEU A 227 -18.93 8.39 6.01
C LEU A 227 -20.29 8.66 6.67
N ASP A 228 -21.34 8.91 5.87
CA ASP A 228 -22.71 9.08 6.37
C ASP A 228 -23.20 7.82 7.09
N HIS A 229 -22.93 6.66 6.50
CA HIS A 229 -23.26 5.37 7.14
C HIS A 229 -22.51 5.21 8.46
N ALA A 230 -21.23 5.55 8.52
CA ALA A 230 -20.43 5.50 9.74
C ALA A 230 -20.99 6.43 10.82
N ALA A 231 -21.34 7.67 10.46
CA ALA A 231 -21.94 8.65 11.37
C ALA A 231 -23.28 8.16 11.94
N GLN A 232 -24.17 7.62 11.09
CA GLN A 232 -25.46 7.05 11.50
C GLN A 232 -25.32 5.87 12.46
N ASN A 233 -24.24 5.08 12.34
CA ASN A 233 -23.96 3.94 13.22
C ASN A 233 -23.08 4.30 14.44
N GLY A 234 -22.67 5.56 14.58
CA GLY A 234 -21.83 6.03 15.68
C GLY A 234 -20.42 5.45 15.70
N ILE A 235 -19.86 5.09 14.54
CA ILE A 235 -18.52 4.51 14.40
C ILE A 235 -17.53 5.49 13.78
N HIS A 236 -16.25 5.30 14.06
CA HIS A 236 -15.16 6.05 13.44
C HIS A 236 -14.82 5.45 12.06
N TYR A 237 -14.60 6.29 11.05
CA TYR A 237 -14.28 5.83 9.70
C TYR A 237 -12.79 5.94 9.38
N GLY A 238 -12.16 4.84 8.99
CA GLY A 238 -10.78 4.81 8.54
C GLY A 238 -10.67 4.56 7.04
N ALA A 239 -9.86 5.38 6.33
CA ALA A 239 -9.61 5.15 4.92
C ALA A 239 -8.13 5.25 4.57
N LYS A 240 -7.67 4.37 3.68
CA LYS A 240 -6.45 4.52 2.92
C LYS A 240 -6.81 4.91 1.48
N LEU A 241 -6.32 6.03 1.00
CA LEU A 241 -6.51 6.45 -0.39
C LEU A 241 -5.33 6.00 -1.24
N VAL A 242 -5.64 5.31 -2.32
CA VAL A 242 -4.68 4.89 -3.35
C VAL A 242 -5.20 5.30 -4.73
N ARG A 243 -4.32 5.39 -5.73
CA ARG A 243 -4.81 5.46 -7.13
C ARG A 243 -5.35 4.12 -7.57
N GLY A 244 -4.57 3.08 -7.48
CA GLY A 244 -4.93 1.68 -7.77
C GLY A 244 -3.86 0.99 -8.61
N ALA A 245 -3.79 -0.34 -8.53
CA ALA A 245 -2.69 -1.14 -9.09
C ALA A 245 -3.12 -2.08 -10.24
N TYR A 246 -4.41 -2.11 -10.59
CA TYR A 246 -4.94 -3.13 -11.52
C TYR A 246 -5.51 -2.54 -12.83
N MET A 247 -5.14 -1.32 -13.19
CA MET A 247 -5.74 -0.57 -14.30
C MET A 247 -5.82 -1.36 -15.61
N GLU A 248 -4.73 -1.99 -16.04
CA GLU A 248 -4.69 -2.76 -17.28
C GLU A 248 -5.58 -4.02 -17.21
N LYS A 249 -5.59 -4.68 -16.05
CA LYS A 249 -6.40 -5.87 -15.79
C LYS A 249 -7.90 -5.52 -15.82
N GLU A 250 -8.27 -4.39 -15.21
CA GLU A 250 -9.63 -3.84 -15.21
C GLU A 250 -10.10 -3.51 -16.64
N ARG A 251 -9.31 -2.75 -17.38
CA ARG A 251 -9.64 -2.38 -18.77
C ARG A 251 -9.75 -3.60 -19.69
N LYS A 252 -8.83 -4.57 -19.54
CA LYS A 252 -8.86 -5.80 -20.30
C LYS A 252 -10.12 -6.61 -20.01
N ARG A 253 -10.50 -6.77 -18.73
CA ARG A 253 -11.71 -7.49 -18.33
C ARG A 253 -12.97 -6.77 -18.85
N ALA A 254 -13.09 -5.47 -18.66
CA ALA A 254 -14.21 -4.68 -19.16
C ALA A 254 -14.41 -4.87 -20.65
N LYS A 255 -13.32 -4.80 -21.44
CA LYS A 255 -13.36 -5.05 -22.89
C LYS A 255 -13.80 -6.47 -23.23
N SER A 256 -13.27 -7.49 -22.53
CA SER A 256 -13.57 -8.90 -22.80
C SER A 256 -15.00 -9.29 -22.43
N MET A 257 -15.58 -8.65 -21.41
CA MET A 257 -16.93 -8.92 -20.90
C MET A 257 -18.00 -7.96 -21.46
N GLY A 258 -17.60 -6.93 -22.22
CA GLY A 258 -18.51 -6.00 -22.88
C GLY A 258 -19.19 -4.99 -21.96
N TYR A 259 -18.59 -4.63 -20.81
CA TYR A 259 -19.12 -3.59 -19.93
C TYR A 259 -18.21 -2.34 -19.93
N PRO A 260 -18.76 -1.14 -19.55
CA PRO A 260 -17.97 0.08 -19.44
C PRO A 260 -16.85 -0.07 -18.40
N SER A 261 -15.62 0.34 -18.76
CA SER A 261 -14.50 0.29 -17.80
C SER A 261 -14.81 1.13 -16.55
N PRO A 262 -14.62 0.60 -15.33
CA PRO A 262 -14.82 1.37 -14.11
C PRO A 262 -13.69 2.36 -13.85
N ILE A 263 -12.63 2.37 -14.67
CA ILE A 263 -11.42 3.16 -14.48
C ILE A 263 -11.55 4.51 -15.15
N GLN A 264 -11.04 5.55 -14.50
CA GLN A 264 -10.94 6.91 -15.04
C GLN A 264 -10.31 6.90 -16.44
N PRO A 265 -10.74 7.79 -17.34
CA PRO A 265 -10.24 7.84 -18.72
C PRO A 265 -8.72 8.02 -18.77
N ASP A 266 -8.20 8.85 -17.88
CA ASP A 266 -6.80 9.24 -17.86
C ASP A 266 -6.25 9.46 -16.44
N LYS A 267 -4.97 9.86 -16.39
CA LYS A 267 -4.28 10.18 -15.14
C LYS A 267 -4.86 11.42 -14.46
N ALA A 268 -5.29 12.42 -15.22
CA ALA A 268 -5.82 13.66 -14.66
C ALA A 268 -7.13 13.41 -13.90
N GLY A 269 -8.02 12.57 -14.46
CA GLY A 269 -9.22 12.10 -13.77
C GLY A 269 -8.91 11.36 -12.47
N SER A 270 -7.93 10.46 -12.50
CA SER A 270 -7.49 9.72 -11.29
C SER A 270 -6.85 10.65 -10.25
N ASP A 271 -6.08 11.65 -10.67
CA ASP A 271 -5.47 12.65 -9.79
C ASP A 271 -6.56 13.53 -9.14
N LYS A 272 -7.54 13.96 -9.92
CA LYS A 272 -8.68 14.75 -9.42
C LYS A 272 -9.49 13.95 -8.40
N GLU A 273 -9.92 12.74 -8.73
CA GLU A 273 -10.67 11.85 -7.82
C GLU A 273 -9.92 11.61 -6.51
N PHE A 274 -8.60 11.38 -6.58
CA PHE A 274 -7.76 11.20 -5.40
C PHE A 274 -7.73 12.46 -4.51
N ASN A 275 -7.55 13.62 -5.12
CA ASN A 275 -7.51 14.89 -4.39
C ASN A 275 -8.89 15.25 -3.80
N ASP A 276 -9.97 15.01 -4.53
CA ASP A 276 -11.34 15.23 -4.04
C ASP A 276 -11.67 14.28 -2.88
N CYS A 277 -11.33 12.98 -2.97
CA CYS A 277 -11.45 12.04 -1.86
C CYS A 277 -10.61 12.46 -0.64
N THR A 278 -9.41 13.03 -0.88
CA THR A 278 -8.57 13.58 0.20
C THR A 278 -9.31 14.70 0.93
N GLN A 279 -9.93 15.65 0.21
CA GLN A 279 -10.68 16.73 0.85
C GLN A 279 -11.89 16.20 1.65
N VAL A 280 -12.65 15.27 1.08
CA VAL A 280 -13.78 14.63 1.79
C VAL A 280 -13.33 13.98 3.11
N MET A 281 -12.20 13.28 3.11
CA MET A 281 -11.66 12.68 4.33
C MET A 281 -11.15 13.73 5.32
N LEU A 282 -10.51 14.79 4.84
CA LEU A 282 -10.04 15.88 5.70
C LEU A 282 -11.21 16.67 6.33
N ASP A 283 -12.34 16.81 5.61
CA ASP A 283 -13.56 17.40 6.17
C ASP A 283 -14.13 16.51 7.29
N ALA A 284 -14.10 15.18 7.12
CA ALA A 284 -14.51 14.22 8.15
C ALA A 284 -13.54 14.16 9.35
N ILE A 285 -12.26 14.43 9.15
CA ILE A 285 -11.23 14.58 10.21
C ILE A 285 -11.44 15.89 10.97
N GLY A 286 -11.99 16.92 10.29
CA GLY A 286 -12.29 18.21 10.89
C GLY A 286 -11.07 19.11 11.09
N THR A 287 -11.16 20.00 12.07
CA THR A 287 -10.10 20.94 12.40
C THR A 287 -9.40 20.56 13.73
N ALA A 288 -8.24 21.14 13.98
CA ALA A 288 -7.54 20.94 15.26
C ALA A 288 -8.35 21.38 16.48
N LYS A 289 -9.29 22.34 16.31
CA LYS A 289 -10.20 22.80 17.38
C LYS A 289 -11.43 21.88 17.53
N GLU A 290 -11.89 21.31 16.43
CA GLU A 290 -13.08 20.47 16.37
C GLU A 290 -12.74 19.18 15.59
N PRO A 291 -12.03 18.22 16.22
CA PRO A 291 -11.66 16.98 15.58
C PRO A 291 -12.87 16.07 15.36
N GLY A 292 -12.95 15.52 14.15
CA GLY A 292 -13.98 14.54 13.76
C GLY A 292 -13.60 13.10 14.10
N LYS A 293 -14.45 12.17 13.64
CA LYS A 293 -14.32 10.72 13.92
C LYS A 293 -13.77 9.95 12.69
N ALA A 294 -12.68 10.44 12.09
CA ALA A 294 -12.08 9.80 10.94
C ALA A 294 -10.56 9.76 11.01
N ALA A 295 -9.94 8.80 10.29
CA ALA A 295 -8.48 8.72 10.11
C ALA A 295 -8.15 8.39 8.65
N LEU A 296 -6.99 8.84 8.19
CA LEU A 296 -6.61 8.79 6.78
C LEU A 296 -5.18 8.30 6.59
N VAL A 297 -4.98 7.45 5.58
CA VAL A 297 -3.66 7.13 5.03
C VAL A 297 -3.59 7.60 3.58
N ILE A 298 -2.72 8.56 3.31
CA ILE A 298 -2.40 9.08 1.95
C ILE A 298 -1.33 8.18 1.33
N ALA A 299 -1.75 7.15 0.59
CA ALA A 299 -0.83 6.22 -0.03
C ALA A 299 -0.55 6.63 -1.49
N SER A 300 0.43 7.51 -1.67
CA SER A 300 0.70 8.13 -2.96
C SER A 300 2.17 8.46 -3.21
N HIS A 301 2.62 8.23 -4.45
CA HIS A 301 3.91 8.67 -4.98
C HIS A 301 3.82 10.02 -5.72
N ASN A 302 2.66 10.68 -5.71
CA ASN A 302 2.44 11.97 -6.35
C ASN A 302 2.74 13.11 -5.36
N GLU A 303 3.77 13.93 -5.68
CA GLU A 303 4.17 15.06 -4.84
C GLU A 303 3.06 16.08 -4.64
N SER A 304 2.36 16.44 -5.72
CA SER A 304 1.32 17.47 -5.66
C SER A 304 0.17 17.04 -4.74
N SER A 305 -0.21 15.74 -4.73
CA SER A 305 -1.24 15.25 -3.84
C SER A 305 -0.77 15.18 -2.38
N ASN A 306 0.50 14.83 -2.12
CA ASN A 306 1.06 14.88 -0.77
C ASN A 306 1.16 16.33 -0.27
N ALA A 307 1.63 17.27 -1.11
CA ALA A 307 1.70 18.68 -0.77
C ALA A 307 0.30 19.28 -0.51
N LEU A 308 -0.69 18.94 -1.35
CA LEU A 308 -2.08 19.35 -1.16
C LEU A 308 -2.62 18.91 0.22
N CYS A 309 -2.36 17.67 0.60
CA CYS A 309 -2.80 17.16 1.90
C CYS A 309 -2.13 17.91 3.06
N VAL A 310 -0.81 18.14 3.00
CA VAL A 310 -0.08 18.91 4.01
C VAL A 310 -0.64 20.32 4.14
N GLN A 311 -0.79 21.05 3.03
CA GLN A 311 -1.35 22.40 3.04
C GLN A 311 -2.77 22.40 3.61
N SER A 312 -3.62 21.44 3.20
CA SER A 312 -5.00 21.36 3.70
C SER A 312 -5.08 21.04 5.20
N LEU A 313 -4.11 20.34 5.77
CA LEU A 313 -4.00 20.12 7.21
C LEU A 313 -3.60 21.41 7.94
N GLU A 314 -2.62 22.14 7.41
CA GLU A 314 -2.20 23.45 7.95
C GLU A 314 -3.35 24.46 7.94
N ASP A 315 -4.11 24.54 6.84
CA ASP A 315 -5.28 25.42 6.69
C ASP A 315 -6.38 25.09 7.72
N ARG A 316 -6.48 23.84 8.17
CA ARG A 316 -7.39 23.37 9.22
C ARG A 316 -6.80 23.53 10.64
N GLY A 317 -5.61 24.11 10.76
CA GLY A 317 -4.93 24.40 12.03
C GLY A 317 -4.22 23.19 12.66
N TRP A 318 -4.08 22.08 11.95
CA TRP A 318 -3.34 20.91 12.42
C TRP A 318 -1.82 21.17 12.35
N LYS A 319 -1.12 20.94 13.45
CA LYS A 319 0.35 20.90 13.42
C LYS A 319 0.83 19.55 12.89
N PRO A 320 2.01 19.47 12.29
CA PRO A 320 2.60 18.20 11.87
C PRO A 320 2.56 17.14 12.97
N GLY A 321 2.11 15.94 12.65
CA GLY A 321 2.01 14.82 13.58
C GLY A 321 0.78 14.80 14.51
N GLN A 322 -0.05 15.83 14.52
CA GLN A 322 -1.22 15.89 15.41
C GLN A 322 -2.52 15.38 14.78
N ALA A 323 -2.67 15.51 13.45
CA ALA A 323 -3.84 14.98 12.77
C ALA A 323 -3.75 13.43 12.65
N PRO A 324 -4.88 12.71 12.65
CA PRO A 324 -4.93 11.27 12.41
C PRO A 324 -4.72 10.95 10.91
N VAL A 325 -3.60 11.42 10.36
CA VAL A 325 -3.24 11.30 8.94
C VAL A 325 -1.83 10.76 8.81
N TRP A 326 -1.68 9.68 8.04
CA TRP A 326 -0.41 9.06 7.69
C TRP A 326 -0.12 9.24 6.21
N PHE A 327 1.15 9.43 5.87
CA PHE A 327 1.64 9.41 4.49
C PHE A 327 2.33 8.08 4.22
N ALA A 328 1.99 7.42 3.12
CA ALA A 328 2.51 6.10 2.81
C ALA A 328 3.10 6.02 1.39
N GLN A 329 4.29 5.46 1.27
CA GLN A 329 4.93 5.14 -0.01
C GLN A 329 5.45 3.70 0.02
N LEU A 330 5.64 3.11 -1.16
CA LEU A 330 6.24 1.79 -1.28
C LEU A 330 7.72 1.81 -0.88
N TYR A 331 8.18 0.76 -0.23
CA TYR A 331 9.58 0.59 0.11
C TYR A 331 10.45 0.56 -1.15
N GLY A 332 11.60 1.25 -1.09
CA GLY A 332 12.52 1.37 -2.22
C GLY A 332 12.11 2.35 -3.31
N MET A 333 11.00 3.09 -3.13
CA MET A 333 10.50 4.11 -4.04
C MET A 333 10.15 5.40 -3.30
N SER A 334 10.26 6.54 -3.99
CA SER A 334 9.86 7.88 -3.49
C SER A 334 10.45 8.24 -2.12
N ASP A 335 11.71 7.91 -1.90
CA ASP A 335 12.41 8.25 -0.66
C ASP A 335 12.43 9.77 -0.43
N HIS A 336 12.47 10.56 -1.50
CA HIS A 336 12.37 12.02 -1.43
C HIS A 336 11.05 12.52 -0.84
N LEU A 337 9.93 11.79 -1.02
CA LEU A 337 8.67 12.11 -0.35
C LEU A 337 8.74 11.71 1.12
N SER A 338 9.01 10.41 1.37
CA SER A 338 8.92 9.83 2.70
C SER A 338 9.83 10.54 3.70
N PHE A 339 11.11 10.71 3.37
CA PHE A 339 12.05 11.27 4.34
C PHE A 339 11.92 12.79 4.49
N ASN A 340 11.51 13.53 3.45
CA ASN A 340 11.25 14.97 3.60
C ASN A 340 9.96 15.25 4.39
N LEU A 341 8.89 14.43 4.22
CA LEU A 341 7.71 14.51 5.07
C LEU A 341 8.03 14.17 6.54
N ALA A 342 8.82 13.12 6.78
CA ALA A 342 9.25 12.75 8.13
C ALA A 342 10.12 13.84 8.78
N ALA A 343 11.05 14.44 8.03
CA ALA A 343 11.86 15.57 8.49
C ALA A 343 11.01 16.83 8.80
N ALA A 344 9.83 16.96 8.18
CA ALA A 344 8.83 17.96 8.48
C ALA A 344 7.86 17.52 9.60
N HIS A 345 8.16 16.42 10.32
CA HIS A 345 7.39 15.85 11.44
C HIS A 345 5.99 15.35 11.10
N HIS A 346 5.72 15.02 9.84
CA HIS A 346 4.51 14.29 9.47
C HIS A 346 4.68 12.79 9.73
N PRO A 347 3.62 12.07 10.16
CA PRO A 347 3.64 10.62 10.28
C PRO A 347 3.79 9.97 8.90
N VAL A 348 4.86 9.22 8.71
CA VAL A 348 5.17 8.57 7.42
C VAL A 348 5.45 7.10 7.64
N VAL A 349 4.95 6.27 6.71
CA VAL A 349 5.23 4.84 6.69
C VAL A 349 5.66 4.38 5.30
N LYS A 350 6.51 3.36 5.26
CA LYS A 350 6.83 2.61 4.05
C LYS A 350 6.09 1.29 4.04
N TYR A 351 5.40 1.02 2.94
CA TYR A 351 4.85 -0.30 2.65
C TYR A 351 6.02 -1.25 2.38
N LEU A 352 6.27 -2.18 3.30
CA LEU A 352 7.43 -3.05 3.33
C LEU A 352 7.02 -4.50 3.02
N PRO A 353 6.99 -4.91 1.75
CA PRO A 353 6.60 -6.25 1.35
C PRO A 353 7.58 -7.29 1.87
N PHE A 354 7.06 -8.45 2.26
CA PHE A 354 7.88 -9.58 2.63
C PHE A 354 7.25 -10.90 2.20
N GLY A 355 8.07 -11.94 2.16
CA GLY A 355 7.67 -13.31 1.82
C GLY A 355 8.77 -14.06 1.06
N PRO A 356 8.63 -15.38 0.89
CA PRO A 356 9.59 -16.17 0.14
C PRO A 356 9.78 -15.63 -1.28
N VAL A 357 11.03 -15.51 -1.76
CA VAL A 357 11.39 -14.87 -3.03
C VAL A 357 10.47 -15.30 -4.18
N LYS A 358 10.26 -16.61 -4.35
CA LYS A 358 9.43 -17.15 -5.43
C LYS A 358 7.96 -16.68 -5.35
N LYS A 359 7.45 -16.52 -4.12
CA LYS A 359 6.04 -16.13 -3.89
C LYS A 359 5.81 -14.62 -4.05
N VAL A 360 6.82 -13.77 -3.81
CA VAL A 360 6.70 -12.31 -4.00
C VAL A 360 7.05 -11.85 -5.41
N MET A 361 7.43 -12.76 -6.33
CA MET A 361 7.74 -12.39 -7.72
C MET A 361 6.62 -11.63 -8.44
N PRO A 362 5.32 -11.97 -8.31
CA PRO A 362 4.26 -11.17 -8.94
C PRO A 362 4.27 -9.70 -8.48
N TYR A 363 4.50 -9.46 -7.19
CA TYR A 363 4.68 -8.11 -6.66
C TYR A 363 5.88 -7.39 -7.31
N LEU A 364 7.06 -8.05 -7.38
CA LEU A 364 8.26 -7.46 -7.97
C LEU A 364 8.09 -7.16 -9.47
N PHE A 365 7.39 -8.01 -10.21
CA PHE A 365 7.07 -7.77 -11.61
C PHE A 365 6.19 -6.53 -11.80
N ARG A 366 5.15 -6.35 -10.96
CA ARG A 366 4.32 -5.13 -11.02
C ARG A 366 5.13 -3.88 -10.72
N ARG A 367 6.07 -3.92 -9.75
CA ARG A 367 6.97 -2.77 -9.48
C ARG A 367 7.81 -2.42 -10.70
N ALA A 368 8.34 -3.43 -11.39
CA ALA A 368 9.09 -3.21 -12.62
C ALA A 368 8.22 -2.61 -13.74
N GLU A 369 6.99 -3.11 -13.92
CA GLU A 369 6.03 -2.61 -14.91
C GLU A 369 5.55 -1.18 -14.61
N GLU A 370 5.21 -0.86 -13.38
CA GLU A 370 4.81 0.49 -12.97
C GLU A 370 5.91 1.51 -13.24
N ASN A 371 7.16 1.14 -12.98
CA ASN A 371 8.30 1.98 -13.29
C ASN A 371 8.48 2.23 -14.80
N THR A 372 7.95 1.35 -15.67
CA THR A 372 8.00 1.54 -17.12
C THR A 372 6.78 2.30 -17.67
N SER A 373 5.60 2.10 -17.08
CA SER A 373 4.32 2.60 -17.60
C SER A 373 4.03 4.06 -17.21
N ILE A 374 4.53 4.50 -16.06
CA ILE A 374 4.34 5.88 -15.60
C ILE A 374 5.46 6.74 -16.17
N LYS A 375 5.20 7.40 -17.32
CA LYS A 375 6.12 8.37 -17.92
C LYS A 375 6.50 9.43 -16.87
N GLY A 376 7.78 9.45 -16.49
CA GLY A 376 8.36 10.47 -15.60
C GLY A 376 8.72 9.99 -14.18
N GLN A 377 8.13 8.92 -13.62
CA GLN A 377 8.44 8.50 -12.25
C GLN A 377 9.82 7.86 -12.13
N THR A 378 10.16 6.88 -12.97
CA THR A 378 11.52 6.27 -12.99
C THR A 378 12.60 7.28 -13.36
N GLY A 379 12.31 8.15 -14.32
CA GLY A 379 13.22 9.23 -14.69
C GLY A 379 13.47 10.20 -13.54
N ARG A 380 12.47 10.39 -12.67
CA ARG A 380 12.59 11.25 -11.49
C ARG A 380 13.42 10.59 -10.39
N GLU A 381 13.13 9.36 -10.01
CA GLU A 381 13.92 8.62 -9.02
C GLU A 381 15.40 8.58 -9.42
N LEU A 382 15.66 8.21 -10.67
CA LEU A 382 17.02 8.17 -11.21
C LEU A 382 17.70 9.54 -11.18
N ARG A 383 16.97 10.61 -11.53
CA ARG A 383 17.50 11.98 -11.52
C ARG A 383 17.88 12.42 -10.10
N LEU A 384 17.01 12.19 -9.11
CA LEU A 384 17.27 12.56 -7.72
C LEU A 384 18.45 11.78 -7.13
N ILE A 385 18.55 10.47 -7.41
CA ILE A 385 19.71 9.66 -7.03
C ILE A 385 21.00 10.19 -7.67
N GLN A 386 20.98 10.55 -8.96
CA GLN A 386 22.14 11.12 -9.65
C GLN A 386 22.51 12.50 -9.10
N GLN A 387 21.53 13.34 -8.76
CA GLN A 387 21.75 14.63 -8.11
C GLN A 387 22.48 14.45 -6.79
N GLU A 388 22.03 13.53 -5.94
CA GLU A 388 22.67 13.24 -4.66
C GLU A 388 24.09 12.66 -4.83
N LEU A 389 24.31 11.76 -5.78
CA LEU A 389 25.64 11.23 -6.07
C LEU A 389 26.61 12.32 -6.52
N ARG A 390 26.15 13.30 -7.32
CA ARG A 390 26.94 14.48 -7.73
C ARG A 390 27.25 15.35 -6.51
N ARG A 391 26.27 15.69 -5.69
CA ARG A 391 26.48 16.47 -4.46
C ARG A 391 27.57 15.84 -3.60
N ARG A 392 27.50 14.53 -3.32
CA ARG A 392 28.49 13.82 -2.51
C ARG A 392 29.89 13.71 -3.16
N SER A 393 30.00 13.83 -4.47
CA SER A 393 31.30 13.86 -5.14
C SER A 393 31.99 15.21 -4.99
N ILE A 394 31.24 16.30 -4.99
CA ILE A 394 31.73 17.66 -4.76
C ILE A 394 32.20 17.84 -3.32
N ASP A 395 31.45 17.33 -2.34
CA ASP A 395 31.80 17.42 -0.91
C ASP A 395 33.09 16.62 -0.53
N LYS A 396 33.62 15.80 -1.46
CA LYS A 396 34.85 15.01 -1.28
C LYS A 396 36.06 15.59 -1.97
N SER A 397 35.87 16.58 -2.87
CA SER A 397 36.91 17.31 -3.55
C SER A 397 37.24 18.60 -2.82
#